data_b47b6cefccbc01abacc70083bb14e714
#
_entry.id   b47b6cefccbc01abacc70083bb14e714
#
_cell.length_a   1.000
_cell.length_b   1.000
_cell.length_c   1.000
_cell.angle_alpha   90.00
_cell.angle_beta   90.00
_cell.angle_gamma   90.00
#
_symmetry.space_group_name_H-M   'P 1'
#
loop_
_entity.id
_entity.type
_entity.pdbx_description
1 polymer ?
#
loop_
_entity_poly.entity_id
_entity_poly.type
_entity_poly.pdbx_seq_one_letter_code
_entity_poly.pdbx_strand_id
1 'polypeptide(L)'
;IMTPQFRNLQGLVDRMSIGVQSFNDEILKLSDRYEKFGSGEQIYERLQYAQELFPTCNVDMMFGFRGQSLDVLHEDMEKIVKLNPRQVTTYPLMVTSQTRASARAKIAATGLELADQYRVIMDSLENHYRQLTSWTFGRTNDEGFDEYVVDHDEYLGVGSGAFSFL
;
A
#
# COMPACT_ATOMS: atom_id res chain seq x y z
N ILE A 1 -1.19 -12.03 -0.14
CA ILE A 1 -0.93 -11.50 -1.49
C ILE A 1 -1.29 -12.58 -2.51
N MET A 2 -1.61 -12.20 -3.71
CA MET A 2 -2.21 -12.96 -4.80
C MET A 2 -1.91 -14.46 -4.84
N THR A 3 -2.96 -15.26 -4.93
CA THR A 3 -2.90 -16.70 -5.19
C THR A 3 -3.49 -16.99 -6.59
N PRO A 4 -3.21 -18.14 -7.21
CA PRO A 4 -3.74 -18.46 -8.54
C PRO A 4 -5.27 -18.36 -8.67
N GLN A 5 -5.99 -18.54 -7.56
CA GLN A 5 -7.47 -18.43 -7.54
C GLN A 5 -7.98 -17.02 -7.84
N PHE A 6 -7.17 -15.97 -7.67
CA PHE A 6 -7.57 -14.59 -8.01
C PHE A 6 -7.87 -14.39 -9.50
N ARG A 7 -7.36 -15.27 -10.37
CA ARG A 7 -7.76 -15.26 -11.79
C ARG A 7 -9.27 -15.43 -11.98
N ASN A 8 -9.94 -16.14 -11.09
CA ASN A 8 -11.38 -16.33 -11.13
C ASN A 8 -12.17 -15.05 -10.84
N LEU A 9 -11.54 -14.00 -10.35
CA LEU A 9 -12.14 -12.69 -10.10
C LEU A 9 -11.97 -11.73 -11.28
N GLN A 10 -11.23 -12.13 -12.31
CA GLN A 10 -11.03 -11.30 -13.50
C GLN A 10 -12.39 -11.02 -14.19
N GLY A 11 -12.65 -9.75 -14.47
CA GLY A 11 -13.92 -9.29 -15.03
C GLY A 11 -15.09 -9.19 -14.04
N LEU A 12 -14.88 -9.59 -12.78
CA LEU A 12 -15.84 -9.44 -11.69
C LEU A 12 -15.46 -8.33 -10.70
N VAL A 13 -14.22 -7.91 -10.73
CA VAL A 13 -13.63 -6.92 -9.81
C VAL A 13 -12.89 -5.87 -10.63
N ASP A 14 -13.27 -4.62 -10.50
CA ASP A 14 -12.65 -3.49 -11.20
C ASP A 14 -11.42 -2.95 -10.48
N ARG A 15 -11.44 -2.98 -9.14
CA ARG A 15 -10.37 -2.46 -8.30
C ARG A 15 -9.95 -3.47 -7.23
N MET A 16 -8.65 -3.74 -7.18
CA MET A 16 -8.02 -4.59 -6.14
C MET A 16 -7.05 -3.74 -5.31
N SER A 17 -7.24 -3.70 -3.99
CA SER A 17 -6.26 -3.11 -3.07
C SER A 17 -5.42 -4.22 -2.44
N ILE A 18 -4.10 -4.06 -2.50
CA ILE A 18 -3.15 -5.10 -2.09
C ILE A 18 -2.18 -4.52 -1.06
N GLY A 19 -2.32 -4.98 0.19
CA GLY A 19 -1.42 -4.60 1.27
C GLY A 19 -0.04 -5.25 1.09
N VAL A 20 0.99 -4.46 0.81
CA VAL A 20 2.39 -4.88 0.67
C VAL A 20 3.19 -4.49 1.90
N GLN A 21 3.07 -3.28 2.32
CA GLN A 21 3.72 -2.59 3.43
C GLN A 21 5.15 -2.15 3.09
N SER A 22 6.03 -3.02 2.60
CA SER A 22 7.40 -2.77 2.16
C SER A 22 7.84 -3.89 1.22
N PHE A 23 8.85 -3.65 0.40
CA PHE A 23 9.57 -4.69 -0.36
C PHE A 23 10.90 -5.09 0.32
N ASN A 24 11.23 -4.49 1.44
CA ASN A 24 12.41 -4.85 2.20
C ASN A 24 12.12 -6.07 3.08
N ASP A 25 12.93 -7.11 2.95
CA ASP A 25 12.73 -8.39 3.64
C ASP A 25 12.78 -8.27 5.16
N GLU A 26 13.63 -7.38 5.70
CA GLU A 26 13.71 -7.17 7.16
C GLU A 26 12.45 -6.48 7.70
N ILE A 27 11.89 -5.53 6.96
CA ILE A 27 10.60 -4.90 7.31
C ILE A 27 9.46 -5.92 7.17
N LEU A 28 9.50 -6.78 6.16
CA LEU A 28 8.52 -7.85 5.99
C LEU A 28 8.57 -8.86 7.14
N LYS A 29 9.77 -9.24 7.60
CA LYS A 29 9.96 -10.10 8.78
C LYS A 29 9.46 -9.40 10.04
N LEU A 30 9.82 -8.14 10.25
CA LEU A 30 9.35 -7.34 11.39
C LEU A 30 7.83 -7.23 11.45
N SER A 31 7.16 -7.15 10.31
CA SER A 31 5.70 -7.04 10.19
C SER A 31 4.96 -8.38 10.14
N ASP A 32 5.65 -9.52 10.36
CA ASP A 32 5.10 -10.88 10.30
C ASP A 32 4.52 -11.24 8.91
N ARG A 33 5.07 -10.67 7.86
CA ARG A 33 4.58 -10.86 6.49
C ARG A 33 5.46 -11.77 5.64
N TYR A 34 6.76 -11.82 5.92
CA TYR A 34 7.73 -12.56 5.13
C TYR A 34 7.36 -14.05 5.01
N GLU A 35 7.13 -14.72 6.15
CA GLU A 35 6.76 -16.15 6.17
C GLU A 35 5.44 -16.44 5.45
N LYS A 36 4.52 -15.48 5.49
CA LYS A 36 3.18 -15.66 4.93
C LYS A 36 3.13 -15.32 3.43
N PHE A 37 3.90 -14.34 2.98
CA PHE A 37 3.76 -13.78 1.63
C PHE A 37 5.04 -13.86 0.80
N GLY A 38 6.16 -14.30 1.39
CA GLY A 38 7.45 -14.40 0.73
C GLY A 38 8.28 -13.12 0.80
N SER A 39 9.39 -13.12 0.05
CA SER A 39 10.30 -11.98 -0.07
C SER A 39 9.68 -10.79 -0.81
N GLY A 40 10.31 -9.63 -0.68
CA GLY A 40 9.92 -8.43 -1.41
C GLY A 40 9.92 -8.63 -2.93
N GLU A 41 10.87 -9.41 -3.46
CA GLU A 41 10.91 -9.73 -4.88
C GLU A 41 9.74 -10.61 -5.31
N GLN A 42 9.42 -11.64 -4.55
CA GLN A 42 8.26 -12.50 -4.82
C GLN A 42 6.93 -11.73 -4.73
N ILE A 43 6.86 -10.75 -3.82
CA ILE A 43 5.69 -9.86 -3.72
C ILE A 43 5.61 -8.97 -4.97
N TYR A 44 6.74 -8.42 -5.42
CA TYR A 44 6.82 -7.58 -6.61
C TYR A 44 6.35 -8.32 -7.87
N GLU A 45 6.84 -9.53 -8.11
CA GLU A 45 6.40 -10.39 -9.23
C GLU A 45 4.89 -10.65 -9.21
N ARG A 46 4.33 -10.92 -8.03
CA ARG A 46 2.88 -11.14 -7.88
C ARG A 46 2.06 -9.87 -8.14
N LEU A 47 2.59 -8.70 -7.83
CA LEU A 47 1.93 -7.44 -8.14
C LEU A 47 1.93 -7.16 -9.65
N GLN A 48 3.02 -7.47 -10.35
CA GLN A 48 3.03 -7.40 -11.82
C GLN A 48 1.91 -8.26 -12.40
N TYR A 49 1.79 -9.51 -11.94
CA TYR A 49 0.71 -10.39 -12.35
C TYR A 49 -0.69 -9.85 -11.98
N ALA A 50 -0.85 -9.24 -10.80
CA ALA A 50 -2.12 -8.65 -10.39
C ALA A 50 -2.57 -7.53 -11.35
N GLN A 51 -1.64 -6.71 -11.82
CA GLN A 51 -1.95 -5.62 -12.76
C GLN A 51 -2.41 -6.11 -14.14
N GLU A 52 -2.06 -7.36 -14.52
CA GLU A 52 -2.58 -7.97 -15.75
C GLU A 52 -4.04 -8.46 -15.60
N LEU A 53 -4.46 -8.75 -14.35
CA LEU A 53 -5.78 -9.32 -14.08
C LEU A 53 -6.86 -8.25 -13.78
N PHE A 54 -6.46 -7.14 -13.14
CA PHE A 54 -7.39 -6.15 -12.65
C PHE A 54 -7.19 -4.78 -13.30
N PRO A 55 -8.27 -4.12 -13.74
CA PRO A 55 -8.19 -2.78 -14.34
C PRO A 55 -7.49 -1.76 -13.45
N THR A 56 -7.75 -1.83 -12.14
CA THR A 56 -7.11 -0.97 -11.15
C THR A 56 -6.52 -1.78 -10.01
N CYS A 57 -5.20 -1.65 -9.83
CA CYS A 57 -4.50 -2.13 -8.64
C CYS A 57 -4.07 -0.93 -7.79
N ASN A 58 -4.46 -0.94 -6.52
CA ASN A 58 -3.90 -0.09 -5.48
C ASN A 58 -2.88 -0.89 -4.68
N VAL A 59 -1.71 -0.31 -4.45
CA VAL A 59 -0.66 -0.90 -3.63
C VAL A 59 -0.58 -0.14 -2.32
N ASP A 60 -0.88 -0.83 -1.21
CA ASP A 60 -0.79 -0.22 0.13
C ASP A 60 0.62 -0.42 0.70
N MET A 61 1.30 0.68 0.96
CA MET A 61 2.62 0.75 1.57
C MET A 61 2.51 1.33 2.97
N MET A 62 3.47 1.02 3.83
CA MET A 62 3.53 1.61 5.18
C MET A 62 4.93 2.14 5.48
N PHE A 63 4.99 3.18 6.28
CA PHE A 63 6.23 3.76 6.79
C PHE A 63 6.16 3.97 8.31
N GLY A 64 7.31 4.24 8.95
CA GLY A 64 7.38 4.39 10.40
C GLY A 64 7.75 3.10 11.14
N PHE A 65 8.21 2.07 10.43
CA PHE A 65 8.73 0.87 11.08
C PHE A 65 10.08 1.11 11.75
N ARG A 66 10.32 0.38 12.83
CA ARG A 66 11.62 0.35 13.47
C ARG A 66 12.69 -0.17 12.49
N GLY A 67 13.77 0.61 12.33
CA GLY A 67 14.86 0.24 11.43
C GLY A 67 14.60 0.51 9.94
N GLN A 68 13.44 1.07 9.59
CA GLN A 68 13.19 1.55 8.24
C GLN A 68 13.90 2.89 8.03
N SER A 69 15.09 2.84 7.44
CA SER A 69 15.84 4.04 7.08
C SER A 69 15.20 4.77 5.89
N LEU A 70 15.64 6.01 5.65
CA LEU A 70 15.21 6.76 4.46
C LEU A 70 15.63 6.05 3.17
N ASP A 71 16.80 5.39 3.15
CA ASP A 71 17.25 4.62 1.98
C ASP A 71 16.35 3.43 1.68
N VAL A 72 15.99 2.66 2.72
CA VAL A 72 15.03 1.54 2.57
C VAL A 72 13.70 2.02 2.02
N LEU A 73 13.21 3.15 2.50
CA LEU A 73 11.96 3.71 2.02
C LEU A 73 12.08 4.23 0.59
N HIS A 74 13.21 4.84 0.23
CA HIS A 74 13.50 5.28 -1.12
C HIS A 74 13.53 4.10 -2.10
N GLU A 75 14.20 2.99 -1.75
CA GLU A 75 14.19 1.74 -2.55
C GLU A 75 12.77 1.17 -2.72
N ASP A 76 11.94 1.23 -1.68
CA ASP A 76 10.53 0.83 -1.76
C ASP A 76 9.78 1.71 -2.78
N MET A 77 9.98 3.02 -2.76
CA MET A 77 9.35 3.95 -3.70
C MET A 77 9.87 3.80 -5.12
N GLU A 78 11.16 3.55 -5.32
CA GLU A 78 11.71 3.22 -6.65
C GLU A 78 11.05 1.97 -7.25
N LYS A 79 10.82 0.93 -6.44
CA LYS A 79 10.09 -0.26 -6.87
C LYS A 79 8.63 0.06 -7.21
N ILE A 80 7.97 0.93 -6.47
CA ILE A 80 6.61 1.42 -6.78
C ILE A 80 6.60 2.17 -8.12
N VAL A 81 7.52 3.10 -8.33
CA VAL A 81 7.62 3.86 -9.58
C VAL A 81 7.87 2.92 -10.77
N LYS A 82 8.77 1.94 -10.62
CA LYS A 82 9.05 0.94 -11.65
C LYS A 82 7.85 0.00 -11.91
N LEU A 83 7.14 -0.42 -10.87
CA LEU A 83 5.94 -1.23 -10.96
C LEU A 83 4.79 -0.46 -11.63
N ASN A 84 4.74 0.84 -11.40
CA ASN A 84 3.79 1.80 -11.93
C ASN A 84 2.30 1.36 -11.75
N PRO A 85 1.85 1.03 -10.54
CA PRO A 85 0.44 0.74 -10.31
C PRO A 85 -0.44 1.97 -10.55
N ARG A 86 -1.73 1.78 -10.85
CA ARG A 86 -2.64 2.91 -11.05
C ARG A 86 -2.81 3.76 -9.79
N GLN A 87 -2.73 3.13 -8.63
CA GLN A 87 -2.85 3.83 -7.35
C GLN A 87 -1.84 3.30 -6.33
N VAL A 88 -1.35 4.18 -5.49
CA VAL A 88 -0.53 3.87 -4.33
C VAL A 88 -1.15 4.53 -3.11
N THR A 89 -1.25 3.80 -2.02
CA THR A 89 -1.64 4.36 -0.73
C THR A 89 -0.51 4.13 0.27
N THR A 90 -0.10 5.19 0.97
CA THR A 90 0.99 5.12 1.94
C THR A 90 0.47 5.50 3.31
N TYR A 91 0.60 4.64 4.31
CA TYR A 91 0.14 4.91 5.66
C TYR A 91 1.28 4.94 6.65
N PRO A 92 1.31 5.92 7.58
CA PRO A 92 2.19 5.82 8.73
C PRO A 92 1.76 4.65 9.62
N LEU A 93 2.71 3.92 10.16
CA LEU A 93 2.42 2.87 11.14
C LEU A 93 1.91 3.52 12.43
N MET A 94 0.61 3.43 12.67
CA MET A 94 -0.06 4.03 13.81
C MET A 94 -0.17 3.08 14.99
N VAL A 95 0.05 3.62 16.19
CA VAL A 95 -0.20 2.93 17.46
C VAL A 95 -1.40 3.55 18.15
N THR A 96 -2.36 2.72 18.52
CA THR A 96 -3.47 3.11 19.38
C THR A 96 -3.28 2.52 20.79
N SER A 97 -4.08 2.97 21.74
CA SER A 97 -4.11 2.39 23.10
C SER A 97 -4.47 0.90 23.09
N GLN A 98 -5.18 0.44 22.05
CA GLN A 98 -5.59 -0.95 21.86
C GLN A 98 -4.56 -1.80 21.11
N THR A 99 -3.52 -1.18 20.57
CA THR A 99 -2.46 -1.90 19.86
C THR A 99 -1.71 -2.80 20.83
N ARG A 100 -1.56 -4.09 20.49
CA ARG A 100 -0.85 -5.06 21.33
C ARG A 100 0.59 -4.60 21.58
N ALA A 101 1.14 -4.93 22.75
CA ALA A 101 2.51 -4.57 23.14
C ALA A 101 3.56 -5.05 22.10
N SER A 102 3.35 -6.23 21.51
CA SER A 102 4.20 -6.76 20.42
C SER A 102 4.20 -5.90 19.18
N ALA A 103 3.05 -5.30 18.84
CA ALA A 103 2.96 -4.36 17.71
C ALA A 103 3.62 -3.02 18.04
N ARG A 104 3.50 -2.54 19.28
CA ARG A 104 4.17 -1.30 19.72
C ARG A 104 5.70 -1.38 19.62
N ALA A 105 6.28 -2.55 19.89
CA ALA A 105 7.72 -2.77 19.77
C ALA A 105 8.24 -2.67 18.30
N LYS A 106 7.35 -2.77 17.31
CA LYS A 106 7.67 -2.66 15.88
C LYS A 106 7.76 -1.22 15.39
N ILE A 107 7.28 -0.27 16.22
CA ILE A 107 7.21 1.15 15.88
C ILE A 107 8.33 1.87 16.59
N ALA A 108 9.08 2.65 15.83
CA ALA A 108 10.18 3.40 16.38
C ALA A 108 10.27 4.84 15.88
N ALA A 109 9.51 5.19 14.86
CA ALA A 109 9.61 6.53 14.27
C ALA A 109 8.99 7.57 15.21
N THR A 110 9.75 8.62 15.49
CA THR A 110 9.28 9.84 16.13
C THR A 110 8.50 10.69 15.11
N GLY A 111 7.79 11.71 15.59
CA GLY A 111 7.08 12.62 14.68
C GLY A 111 7.98 13.29 13.65
N LEU A 112 9.25 13.60 13.99
CA LEU A 112 10.22 14.17 13.06
C LEU A 112 10.67 13.14 12.02
N GLU A 113 11.00 11.92 12.45
CA GLU A 113 11.34 10.83 11.53
C GLU A 113 10.22 10.51 10.56
N LEU A 114 8.98 10.51 11.01
CA LEU A 114 7.81 10.31 10.14
C LEU A 114 7.68 11.44 9.10
N ALA A 115 7.97 12.69 9.46
CA ALA A 115 7.94 13.81 8.54
C ALA A 115 9.02 13.69 7.45
N ASP A 116 10.23 13.25 7.82
CA ASP A 116 11.31 13.04 6.86
C ASP A 116 11.01 11.85 5.94
N GLN A 117 10.48 10.75 6.48
CA GLN A 117 10.03 9.61 5.67
C GLN A 117 8.90 10.00 4.71
N TYR A 118 7.92 10.77 5.16
CA TYR A 118 6.85 11.25 4.29
C TYR A 118 7.37 12.16 3.18
N ARG A 119 8.39 12.98 3.46
CA ARG A 119 9.04 13.79 2.43
C ARG A 119 9.69 12.91 1.35
N VAL A 120 10.40 11.85 1.73
CA VAL A 120 10.95 10.88 0.76
C VAL A 120 9.86 10.29 -0.12
N ILE A 121 8.71 9.93 0.43
CA ILE A 121 7.57 9.42 -0.34
C ILE A 121 7.09 10.47 -1.35
N MET A 122 6.87 11.71 -0.89
CA MET A 122 6.41 12.79 -1.76
C MET A 122 7.38 13.05 -2.90
N ASP A 123 8.67 13.25 -2.60
CA ASP A 123 9.71 13.56 -3.58
C ASP A 123 9.89 12.42 -4.60
N SER A 124 9.72 11.16 -4.17
CA SER A 124 9.82 9.99 -5.06
C SER A 124 8.63 9.84 -6.00
N LEU A 125 7.44 10.25 -5.57
CA LEU A 125 6.21 10.03 -6.33
C LEU A 125 5.77 11.24 -7.18
N GLU A 126 6.18 12.46 -6.87
CA GLU A 126 5.68 13.72 -7.46
C GLU A 126 5.72 13.78 -9.00
N ASN A 127 6.74 13.17 -9.62
CA ASN A 127 6.91 13.19 -11.08
C ASN A 127 6.09 12.10 -11.82
N HIS A 128 5.52 11.15 -11.08
CA HIS A 128 4.84 9.97 -11.63
C HIS A 128 3.37 9.90 -11.21
N TYR A 129 3.05 10.48 -10.06
CA TYR A 129 1.75 10.40 -9.42
C TYR A 129 1.26 11.78 -9.00
N ARG A 130 -0.06 11.97 -9.04
CA ARG A 130 -0.75 13.11 -8.44
C ARG A 130 -1.23 12.69 -7.05
N GLN A 131 -0.98 13.50 -6.05
CA GLN A 131 -1.56 13.31 -4.73
C GLN A 131 -3.08 13.56 -4.78
N LEU A 132 -3.86 12.57 -4.36
CA LEU A 132 -5.32 12.63 -4.30
C LEU A 132 -5.82 12.97 -2.90
N THR A 133 -5.22 12.32 -1.89
CA THR A 133 -5.45 12.61 -0.46
C THR A 133 -4.12 12.69 0.25
N SER A 134 -4.12 12.92 1.56
CA SER A 134 -2.87 12.92 2.35
C SER A 134 -2.07 11.62 2.23
N TRP A 135 -2.69 10.51 1.84
CA TRP A 135 -2.07 9.19 1.83
C TRP A 135 -2.14 8.47 0.50
N THR A 136 -2.97 8.96 -0.43
CA THR A 136 -3.28 8.28 -1.68
C THR A 136 -2.74 9.06 -2.87
N PHE A 137 -2.13 8.33 -3.79
CA PHE A 137 -1.52 8.85 -5.01
C PHE A 137 -2.06 8.09 -6.22
N GLY A 138 -2.60 8.80 -7.19
CA GLY A 138 -3.05 8.27 -8.48
C GLY A 138 -2.05 8.59 -9.59
N ARG A 139 -1.91 7.71 -10.56
CA ARG A 139 -1.03 7.92 -11.71
C ARG A 139 -1.42 9.20 -12.46
N THR A 140 -0.45 10.03 -12.81
CA THR A 140 -0.68 11.38 -13.37
C THR A 140 -1.51 11.38 -14.66
N ASN A 141 -1.37 10.33 -15.48
CA ASN A 141 -2.02 10.23 -16.79
C ASN A 141 -3.33 9.43 -16.79
N ASP A 142 -3.80 8.98 -15.63
CA ASP A 142 -5.07 8.29 -15.51
C ASP A 142 -6.20 9.31 -15.27
N GLU A 143 -7.09 9.46 -16.25
CA GLU A 143 -8.33 10.20 -16.08
C GLU A 143 -9.34 9.37 -15.27
N GLY A 144 -10.00 10.01 -14.31
CA GLY A 144 -11.16 9.44 -13.61
C GLY A 144 -10.82 8.33 -12.63
N PHE A 145 -9.86 8.56 -11.74
CA PHE A 145 -9.68 7.68 -10.61
C PHE A 145 -10.68 8.02 -9.50
N ASP A 146 -11.73 7.22 -9.39
CA ASP A 146 -12.70 7.31 -8.31
C ASP A 146 -12.13 6.66 -7.04
N GLU A 147 -11.90 7.44 -6.01
CA GLU A 147 -11.70 6.87 -4.69
C GLU A 147 -13.08 6.47 -4.16
N TYR A 148 -13.34 5.17 -4.07
CA TYR A 148 -14.65 4.56 -3.77
C TYR A 148 -15.37 5.15 -2.53
N VAL A 149 -14.67 5.90 -1.71
CA VAL A 149 -15.20 6.51 -0.47
C VAL A 149 -15.69 7.94 -0.70
N VAL A 150 -15.34 8.59 -1.81
CA VAL A 150 -15.56 10.03 -2.01
C VAL A 150 -16.60 10.31 -3.09
N ASP A 151 -16.71 9.44 -4.09
CA ASP A 151 -17.52 9.71 -5.28
C ASP A 151 -18.87 8.98 -5.32
N HIS A 152 -19.15 8.12 -4.35
CA HIS A 152 -20.41 7.40 -4.25
C HIS A 152 -21.18 7.79 -2.98
N ASP A 153 -22.38 8.30 -3.17
CA ASP A 153 -23.28 8.67 -2.07
C ASP A 153 -23.77 7.44 -1.28
N GLU A 154 -23.82 6.28 -1.94
CA GLU A 154 -24.27 5.03 -1.32
C GLU A 154 -23.44 3.83 -1.82
N TYR A 155 -23.01 2.96 -0.91
CA TYR A 155 -22.36 1.69 -1.26
C TYR A 155 -22.61 0.61 -0.20
N LEU A 156 -22.64 -0.65 -0.66
CA LEU A 156 -22.85 -1.80 0.19
C LEU A 156 -21.53 -2.53 0.46
N GLY A 157 -21.13 -2.59 1.73
CA GLY A 157 -19.98 -3.39 2.16
C GLY A 157 -20.36 -4.87 2.30
N VAL A 158 -19.54 -5.75 1.73
CA VAL A 158 -19.74 -7.20 1.81
C VAL A 158 -18.49 -7.85 2.38
N GLY A 159 -18.64 -8.62 3.43
CA GLY A 159 -17.55 -9.34 4.11
C GLY A 159 -17.24 -8.83 5.51
N SER A 160 -16.36 -9.56 6.22
CA SER A 160 -15.96 -9.22 7.59
C SER A 160 -15.19 -7.89 7.62
N GLY A 161 -15.68 -6.94 8.39
CA GLY A 161 -15.06 -5.61 8.54
C GLY A 161 -15.37 -4.63 7.41
N ALA A 162 -16.20 -5.00 6.43
CA ALA A 162 -16.64 -4.08 5.40
C ALA A 162 -17.64 -3.06 5.95
N PHE A 163 -17.53 -1.81 5.49
CA PHE A 163 -18.46 -0.74 5.82
C PHE A 163 -19.47 -0.57 4.69
N SER A 164 -20.73 -0.23 5.05
CA SER A 164 -21.72 0.29 4.11
C SER A 164 -21.93 1.77 4.42
N PHE A 165 -22.21 2.53 3.38
CA PHE A 165 -22.73 3.89 3.48
C PHE A 165 -24.06 3.95 2.71
N LEU A 166 -25.15 4.25 3.42
CA LEU A 166 -26.52 4.24 2.91
C LEU A 166 -27.22 5.55 3.27
#